data_e8c9a0320dcdf326d4bc4bce4080ccf8
#
_entry.id   e8c9a0320dcdf326d4bc4bce4080ccf8
#
_cell.length_a   1.000
_cell.length_b   1.000
_cell.length_c   1.000
_cell.angle_alpha   90.00
_cell.angle_beta   90.00
_cell.angle_gamma   90.00
#
_symmetry.space_group_name_H-M   'P 1'
#
loop_
_entity.id
_entity.type
_entity.pdbx_description
1 polymer ?
#
loop_
_entity_poly.entity_id
_entity_poly.type
_entity_poly.pdbx_seq_one_letter_code
_entity_poly.pdbx_strand_id
1 'polypeptide(L)'
;MPGKISIITTLSLMLIFVTSCRLQHKVIEETYPDGSPKRVCIYKGKGENRELVRETTFYENKQMQMDGEFNDGKRNGLWISWYMNGNKWSEGTFKNGKSEGKRVTYFENVKVRYEGDYKNDQRIGKWRFFDENGKLLAEEDFSAPKK
;
A
#
# COMPACT_ATOMS: atom_id res chain seq x y z
N MET A 1 17.11 53.44 -51.33
CA MET A 1 17.83 52.30 -50.76
C MET A 1 16.90 51.59 -49.77
N PRO A 2 16.39 50.39 -50.03
CA PRO A 2 15.49 49.72 -49.13
C PRO A 2 16.27 48.90 -48.08
N GLY A 3 15.95 49.13 -46.83
CA GLY A 3 16.52 48.44 -45.67
C GLY A 3 16.10 46.98 -45.62
N LYS A 4 17.07 46.11 -45.34
CA LYS A 4 16.87 44.66 -45.13
C LYS A 4 16.22 44.40 -43.78
N ILE A 5 15.01 43.86 -43.78
CA ILE A 5 14.34 43.34 -42.59
C ILE A 5 14.89 41.92 -42.35
N SER A 6 15.62 41.78 -41.25
CA SER A 6 16.13 40.48 -40.79
C SER A 6 15.04 39.77 -39.98
N ILE A 7 14.47 38.72 -40.53
CA ILE A 7 13.49 37.87 -39.80
C ILE A 7 14.29 36.88 -38.95
N ILE A 8 14.32 37.13 -37.65
CA ILE A 8 14.87 36.18 -36.69
C ILE A 8 13.75 35.18 -36.38
N THR A 9 13.84 34.00 -36.98
CA THR A 9 13.01 32.86 -36.67
C THR A 9 13.51 32.26 -35.35
N THR A 10 12.84 32.58 -34.25
CA THR A 10 13.03 31.89 -32.97
C THR A 10 12.41 30.48 -33.08
N LEU A 11 13.27 29.47 -33.25
CA LEU A 11 12.89 28.06 -33.18
C LEU A 11 12.59 27.72 -31.72
N SER A 12 11.29 27.80 -31.35
CA SER A 12 10.81 27.37 -30.03
C SER A 12 10.94 25.84 -29.96
N LEU A 13 11.97 25.37 -29.24
CA LEU A 13 12.15 23.96 -28.93
C LEU A 13 11.10 23.53 -27.91
N MET A 14 9.96 23.04 -28.42
CA MET A 14 8.88 22.49 -27.59
C MET A 14 9.38 21.17 -26.98
N LEU A 15 9.86 21.23 -25.73
CA LEU A 15 10.20 20.03 -24.95
C LEU A 15 8.91 19.25 -24.71
N ILE A 16 8.65 18.24 -25.53
CA ILE A 16 7.58 17.29 -25.32
C ILE A 16 8.03 16.42 -24.13
N PHE A 17 7.57 16.73 -22.92
CA PHE A 17 7.60 15.80 -21.81
C PHE A 17 6.69 14.63 -22.15
N VAL A 18 7.24 13.59 -22.76
CA VAL A 18 6.59 12.29 -22.85
C VAL A 18 6.56 11.73 -21.42
N THR A 19 5.54 12.07 -20.67
CA THR A 19 5.20 11.33 -19.45
C THR A 19 4.88 9.91 -19.89
N SER A 20 5.89 9.03 -19.80
CA SER A 20 5.73 7.60 -20.01
C SER A 20 4.75 7.09 -18.96
N CYS A 21 3.46 7.17 -19.28
CA CYS A 21 2.41 6.48 -18.54
C CYS A 21 2.70 4.98 -18.73
N ARG A 22 3.52 4.39 -17.84
CA ARG A 22 3.79 2.97 -17.84
C ARG A 22 2.46 2.25 -17.64
N LEU A 23 2.01 1.60 -18.70
CA LEU A 23 0.71 0.92 -18.73
C LEU A 23 0.64 -0.10 -17.58
N GLN A 24 -0.29 0.11 -16.68
CA GLN A 24 -0.62 -0.86 -15.65
C GLN A 24 -1.69 -1.81 -16.18
N HIS A 25 -1.59 -3.08 -15.84
CA HIS A 25 -2.57 -4.09 -16.21
C HIS A 25 -2.92 -4.99 -15.03
N LYS A 26 -4.20 -5.29 -14.93
CA LYS A 26 -4.78 -6.14 -13.89
C LYS A 26 -4.78 -7.59 -14.36
N VAL A 27 -4.36 -8.50 -13.49
CA VAL A 27 -4.35 -9.95 -13.72
C VAL A 27 -5.03 -10.64 -12.54
N ILE A 28 -5.90 -11.60 -12.81
CA ILE A 28 -6.42 -12.52 -11.81
C ILE A 28 -5.45 -13.69 -11.76
N GLU A 29 -4.66 -13.78 -10.71
CA GLU A 29 -3.63 -14.82 -10.55
C GLU A 29 -4.19 -16.10 -9.95
N GLU A 30 -5.22 -15.99 -9.11
CA GLU A 30 -5.88 -17.13 -8.48
C GLU A 30 -7.40 -16.91 -8.43
N THR A 31 -8.15 -18.00 -8.60
CA THR A 31 -9.61 -18.03 -8.46
C THR A 31 -10.04 -19.09 -7.46
N TYR A 32 -11.23 -18.91 -6.91
CA TYR A 32 -11.96 -19.95 -6.20
C TYR A 32 -12.60 -20.93 -7.18
N PRO A 33 -13.10 -22.11 -6.72
CA PRO A 33 -13.75 -23.11 -7.59
C PRO A 33 -14.97 -22.53 -8.35
N ASP A 34 -15.64 -21.50 -7.82
CA ASP A 34 -16.77 -20.82 -8.47
C ASP A 34 -16.32 -19.80 -9.54
N GLY A 35 -15.00 -19.68 -9.80
CA GLY A 35 -14.41 -18.73 -10.74
C GLY A 35 -14.26 -17.33 -10.19
N SER A 36 -14.71 -17.04 -8.96
CA SER A 36 -14.51 -15.72 -8.36
C SER A 36 -13.04 -15.47 -8.05
N PRO A 37 -12.57 -14.20 -8.14
CA PRO A 37 -11.19 -13.86 -7.84
C PRO A 37 -10.81 -14.17 -6.39
N LYS A 38 -9.68 -14.88 -6.20
CA LYS A 38 -9.04 -15.08 -4.90
C LYS A 38 -7.85 -14.14 -4.73
N ARG A 39 -7.04 -13.96 -5.80
CA ARG A 39 -5.91 -13.03 -5.81
C ARG A 39 -5.85 -12.27 -7.11
N VAL A 40 -5.80 -10.95 -7.00
CA VAL A 40 -5.72 -10.00 -8.11
C VAL A 40 -4.46 -9.18 -7.96
N CYS A 41 -3.68 -9.13 -9.02
CA CYS A 41 -2.42 -8.40 -9.09
C CYS A 41 -2.47 -7.29 -10.14
N ILE A 42 -1.88 -6.15 -9.84
CA ILE A 42 -1.63 -5.09 -10.79
C ILE A 42 -0.14 -5.07 -11.09
N TYR A 43 0.18 -5.16 -12.36
CA TYR A 43 1.55 -5.12 -12.87
C TYR A 43 1.79 -3.86 -13.68
N LYS A 44 3.02 -3.36 -13.62
CA LYS A 44 3.58 -2.31 -14.46
C LYS A 44 4.58 -2.93 -15.40
N GLY A 45 4.60 -2.50 -16.68
CA GLY A 45 5.47 -3.09 -17.71
C GLY A 45 4.78 -4.23 -18.45
N LYS A 46 5.53 -4.96 -19.29
CA LYS A 46 5.03 -6.05 -20.15
C LYS A 46 5.97 -7.26 -20.12
N GLY A 47 5.40 -8.44 -20.43
CA GLY A 47 6.16 -9.68 -20.55
C GLY A 47 6.89 -10.08 -19.28
N GLU A 48 8.10 -10.61 -19.42
CA GLU A 48 8.93 -11.06 -18.31
C GLU A 48 9.46 -9.93 -17.42
N ASN A 49 9.50 -8.70 -17.93
CA ASN A 49 9.92 -7.51 -17.20
C ASN A 49 8.76 -6.80 -16.48
N ARG A 50 7.62 -7.49 -16.30
CA ARG A 50 6.50 -6.93 -15.53
C ARG A 50 6.86 -6.89 -14.04
N GLU A 51 6.53 -5.79 -13.39
CA GLU A 51 6.74 -5.56 -11.97
C GLU A 51 5.40 -5.54 -11.25
N LEU A 52 5.26 -6.33 -10.19
CA LEU A 52 4.09 -6.30 -9.31
C LEU A 52 4.08 -4.98 -8.54
N VAL A 53 3.00 -4.20 -8.68
CA VAL A 53 2.84 -2.91 -7.99
C VAL A 53 1.72 -2.90 -6.97
N ARG A 54 0.74 -3.82 -7.06
CA ARG A 54 -0.34 -3.96 -6.09
C ARG A 54 -0.89 -5.38 -6.07
N GLU A 55 -1.29 -5.84 -4.89
CA GLU A 55 -1.98 -7.11 -4.69
C GLU A 55 -3.23 -6.88 -3.85
N THR A 56 -4.33 -7.50 -4.29
CA THR A 56 -5.59 -7.58 -3.53
C THR A 56 -5.98 -9.04 -3.43
N THR A 57 -6.23 -9.52 -2.22
CA THR A 57 -6.78 -10.86 -1.98
C THR A 57 -8.22 -10.77 -1.48
N PHE A 58 -8.99 -11.81 -1.73
CA PHE A 58 -10.41 -11.88 -1.39
C PHE A 58 -10.68 -13.15 -0.59
N TYR A 59 -11.69 -13.11 0.24
CA TYR A 59 -12.33 -14.27 0.83
C TYR A 59 -13.26 -14.95 -0.18
N GLU A 60 -13.68 -16.19 0.11
CA GLU A 60 -14.62 -16.93 -0.73
C GLU A 60 -15.99 -16.24 -0.86
N ASN A 61 -16.40 -15.47 0.17
CA ASN A 61 -17.60 -14.62 0.12
C ASN A 61 -17.42 -13.31 -0.68
N LYS A 62 -16.31 -13.17 -1.42
CA LYS A 62 -15.97 -12.02 -2.29
C LYS A 62 -15.62 -10.72 -1.55
N GLN A 63 -15.62 -10.71 -0.22
CA GLN A 63 -15.12 -9.58 0.57
C GLN A 63 -13.59 -9.50 0.44
N MET A 64 -13.06 -8.28 0.42
CA MET A 64 -11.60 -8.07 0.46
C MET A 64 -11.02 -8.68 1.74
N GLN A 65 -9.90 -9.38 1.61
CA GLN A 65 -9.13 -9.93 2.71
C GLN A 65 -7.90 -9.07 3.01
N MET A 66 -7.18 -8.66 1.97
CA MET A 66 -5.97 -7.85 2.10
C MET A 66 -5.75 -7.03 0.84
N ASP A 67 -5.17 -5.84 0.99
CA ASP A 67 -4.79 -4.98 -0.11
C ASP A 67 -3.56 -4.17 0.25
N GLY A 68 -2.63 -3.99 -0.72
CA GLY A 68 -1.45 -3.18 -0.53
C GLY A 68 -0.55 -3.11 -1.75
N GLU A 69 0.40 -2.21 -1.67
CA GLU A 69 1.31 -1.89 -2.77
C GLU A 69 2.68 -2.56 -2.60
N PHE A 70 3.32 -2.78 -3.74
CA PHE A 70 4.69 -3.26 -3.83
C PHE A 70 5.56 -2.22 -4.56
N ASN A 71 6.83 -2.18 -4.16
CA ASN A 71 7.89 -1.49 -4.87
C ASN A 71 9.14 -2.38 -4.84
N ASP A 72 9.73 -2.65 -6.01
CA ASP A 72 10.89 -3.56 -6.17
C ASP A 72 10.66 -4.93 -5.49
N GLY A 73 9.45 -5.51 -5.67
CA GLY A 73 9.07 -6.81 -5.12
C GLY A 73 8.87 -6.85 -3.60
N LYS A 74 8.88 -5.70 -2.93
CA LYS A 74 8.72 -5.57 -1.47
C LYS A 74 7.47 -4.79 -1.13
N ARG A 75 6.76 -5.17 -0.05
CA ARG A 75 5.65 -4.38 0.48
C ARG A 75 6.09 -2.94 0.71
N ASN A 76 5.25 -1.99 0.26
CA ASN A 76 5.52 -0.56 0.39
C ASN A 76 4.20 0.20 0.55
N GLY A 77 4.22 1.34 1.26
CA GLY A 77 3.01 2.11 1.50
C GLY A 77 2.04 1.45 2.47
N LEU A 78 0.77 1.83 2.39
CA LEU A 78 -0.30 1.36 3.28
C LEU A 78 -0.74 -0.05 2.89
N TRP A 79 -0.84 -0.93 3.89
CA TRP A 79 -1.41 -2.26 3.79
C TRP A 79 -2.60 -2.36 4.73
N ILE A 80 -3.72 -2.86 4.20
CA ILE A 80 -4.96 -3.02 4.96
C ILE A 80 -5.41 -4.48 4.86
N SER A 81 -5.92 -5.01 5.97
CA SER A 81 -6.55 -6.32 6.02
C SER A 81 -7.93 -6.20 6.63
N TRP A 82 -8.84 -7.08 6.23
CA TRP A 82 -10.22 -7.10 6.69
C TRP A 82 -10.59 -8.47 7.22
N TYR A 83 -11.58 -8.51 8.10
CA TYR A 83 -12.29 -9.71 8.48
C TYR A 83 -13.24 -10.17 7.36
N MET A 84 -13.70 -11.42 7.45
CA MET A 84 -14.64 -11.98 6.48
C MET A 84 -16.00 -11.27 6.45
N ASN A 85 -16.36 -10.57 7.54
CA ASN A 85 -17.56 -9.72 7.61
C ASN A 85 -17.38 -8.34 6.95
N GLY A 86 -16.20 -8.06 6.37
CA GLY A 86 -15.87 -6.81 5.70
C GLY A 86 -15.35 -5.69 6.63
N ASN A 87 -15.38 -5.88 7.93
CA ASN A 87 -14.82 -4.91 8.87
C ASN A 87 -13.29 -4.93 8.83
N LYS A 88 -12.67 -3.77 9.02
CA LYS A 88 -11.22 -3.67 9.03
C LYS A 88 -10.63 -4.48 10.19
N TRP A 89 -9.67 -5.37 9.89
CA TRP A 89 -8.90 -6.10 10.88
C TRP A 89 -7.63 -5.36 11.26
N SER A 90 -6.83 -4.90 10.27
CA SER A 90 -5.60 -4.17 10.57
C SER A 90 -5.22 -3.21 9.45
N GLU A 91 -4.48 -2.19 9.80
CA GLU A 91 -3.80 -1.31 8.87
C GLU A 91 -2.42 -0.94 9.39
N GLY A 92 -1.47 -0.76 8.47
CA GLY A 92 -0.10 -0.35 8.81
C GLY A 92 0.70 -0.05 7.55
N THR A 93 1.74 0.73 7.72
CA THR A 93 2.63 1.10 6.62
C THR A 93 3.87 0.21 6.57
N PHE A 94 4.35 0.03 5.35
CA PHE A 94 5.58 -0.69 5.06
C PHE A 94 6.52 0.19 4.24
N LYS A 95 7.81 0.02 4.46
CA LYS A 95 8.87 0.63 3.67
C LYS A 95 9.92 -0.43 3.35
N ASN A 96 10.14 -0.70 2.06
CA ASN A 96 11.09 -1.72 1.60
C ASN A 96 10.88 -3.10 2.26
N GLY A 97 9.62 -3.51 2.44
CA GLY A 97 9.23 -4.79 3.03
C GLY A 97 9.17 -4.83 4.55
N LYS A 98 9.60 -3.78 5.24
CA LYS A 98 9.60 -3.70 6.71
C LYS A 98 8.46 -2.83 7.20
N SER A 99 7.87 -3.20 8.34
CA SER A 99 6.88 -2.37 9.03
C SER A 99 7.52 -1.05 9.47
N GLU A 100 6.85 0.05 9.14
CA GLU A 100 7.35 1.41 9.39
C GLU A 100 6.18 2.34 9.70
N GLY A 101 6.25 3.10 10.79
CA GLY A 101 5.18 4.01 11.22
C GLY A 101 4.02 3.31 11.92
N LYS A 102 2.89 3.98 11.97
CA LYS A 102 1.72 3.56 12.77
C LYS A 102 1.13 2.24 12.27
N ARG A 103 0.79 1.38 13.23
CA ARG A 103 -0.06 0.20 13.04
C ARG A 103 -1.26 0.26 13.96
N VAL A 104 -2.41 -0.08 13.42
CA VAL A 104 -3.65 -0.25 14.19
C VAL A 104 -4.25 -1.61 13.86
N THR A 105 -4.72 -2.31 14.88
CA THR A 105 -5.47 -3.56 14.74
C THR A 105 -6.80 -3.39 15.45
N TYR A 106 -7.83 -3.95 14.88
CA TYR A 106 -9.21 -3.81 15.34
C TYR A 106 -9.80 -5.16 15.73
N PHE A 107 -10.77 -5.16 16.59
CA PHE A 107 -11.70 -6.27 16.79
C PHE A 107 -12.74 -6.30 15.65
N GLU A 108 -13.48 -7.41 15.53
CA GLU A 108 -14.56 -7.52 14.53
C GLU A 108 -15.67 -6.48 14.71
N ASN A 109 -15.85 -5.94 15.92
CA ASN A 109 -16.77 -4.85 16.24
C ASN A 109 -16.21 -3.45 15.92
N VAL A 110 -15.14 -3.35 15.11
CA VAL A 110 -14.43 -2.17 14.65
C VAL A 110 -13.73 -1.32 15.73
N LYS A 111 -13.78 -1.74 16.99
CA LYS A 111 -13.03 -1.08 18.05
C LYS A 111 -11.55 -1.43 17.98
N VAL A 112 -10.70 -0.48 18.32
CA VAL A 112 -9.25 -0.70 18.37
C VAL A 112 -8.93 -1.80 19.37
N ARG A 113 -8.15 -2.80 18.95
CA ARG A 113 -7.59 -3.84 19.78
C ARG A 113 -6.21 -3.47 20.32
N TYR A 114 -5.35 -2.95 19.44
CA TYR A 114 -4.07 -2.36 19.81
C TYR A 114 -3.58 -1.40 18.73
N GLU A 115 -2.76 -0.45 19.14
CA GLU A 115 -2.08 0.49 18.26
C GLU A 115 -0.70 0.86 18.80
N GLY A 116 0.18 1.24 17.90
CA GLY A 116 1.54 1.69 18.19
C GLY A 116 2.33 1.91 16.92
N ASP A 117 3.61 2.18 17.07
CA ASP A 117 4.50 2.47 15.97
C ASP A 117 5.57 1.40 15.78
N TYR A 118 5.92 1.17 14.52
CA TYR A 118 7.03 0.33 14.10
C TYR A 118 8.13 1.16 13.46
N LYS A 119 9.37 0.71 13.64
CA LYS A 119 10.54 1.13 12.88
C LYS A 119 11.37 -0.08 12.53
N ASN A 120 11.54 -0.35 11.23
CA ASN A 120 12.28 -1.52 10.74
C ASN A 120 11.82 -2.85 11.40
N ASP A 121 10.51 -3.12 11.44
CA ASP A 121 9.85 -4.28 12.06
C ASP A 121 9.92 -4.34 13.60
N GLN A 122 10.53 -3.36 14.25
CA GLN A 122 10.60 -3.29 15.71
C GLN A 122 9.54 -2.34 16.27
N ARG A 123 8.87 -2.74 17.35
CA ARG A 123 7.99 -1.84 18.09
C ARG A 123 8.80 -0.72 18.71
N ILE A 124 8.30 0.51 18.58
CA ILE A 124 8.90 1.70 19.20
C ILE A 124 7.82 2.52 19.91
N GLY A 125 8.25 3.36 20.84
CA GLY A 125 7.36 4.27 21.56
C GLY A 125 6.29 3.52 22.36
N LYS A 126 5.17 4.19 22.57
CA LYS A 126 4.07 3.69 23.39
C LYS A 126 3.10 2.85 22.58
N TRP A 127 2.82 1.64 23.08
CA TRP A 127 1.83 0.73 22.54
C TRP A 127 0.66 0.64 23.49
N ARG A 128 -0.57 0.78 22.96
CA ARG A 128 -1.81 0.71 23.72
C ARG A 128 -2.61 -0.51 23.32
N PHE A 129 -3.17 -1.18 24.33
CA PHE A 129 -3.95 -2.39 24.17
C PHE A 129 -5.32 -2.18 24.81
N PHE A 130 -6.39 -2.59 24.14
CA PHE A 130 -7.76 -2.35 24.56
C PHE A 130 -8.56 -3.66 24.57
N ASP A 131 -9.63 -3.67 25.35
CA ASP A 131 -10.64 -4.73 25.27
C ASP A 131 -11.69 -4.45 24.16
N GLU A 132 -12.60 -5.41 23.96
CA GLU A 132 -13.67 -5.30 22.95
C GLU A 132 -14.69 -4.19 23.24
N ASN A 133 -14.70 -3.63 24.45
CA ASN A 133 -15.50 -2.48 24.81
C ASN A 133 -14.78 -1.14 24.56
N GLY A 134 -13.48 -1.18 24.22
CA GLY A 134 -12.63 -0.03 23.98
C GLY A 134 -11.98 0.52 25.26
N LYS A 135 -12.03 -0.23 26.37
CA LYS A 135 -11.34 0.12 27.62
C LYS A 135 -9.86 -0.18 27.47
N LEU A 136 -9.01 0.77 27.86
CA LEU A 136 -7.56 0.58 27.91
C LEU A 136 -7.21 -0.50 28.94
N LEU A 137 -6.53 -1.55 28.50
CA LEU A 137 -6.04 -2.66 29.33
C LEU A 137 -4.57 -2.46 29.74
N ALA A 138 -3.73 -2.00 28.82
CA ALA A 138 -2.31 -1.80 29.05
C ALA A 138 -1.73 -0.73 28.14
N GLU A 139 -0.69 -0.06 28.63
CA GLU A 139 0.23 0.75 27.83
C GLU A 139 1.65 0.24 28.10
N GLU A 140 2.38 -0.10 27.02
CA GLU A 140 3.78 -0.55 27.08
C GLU A 140 4.66 0.44 26.34
N ASP A 141 5.82 0.79 26.93
CA ASP A 141 6.80 1.66 26.29
C ASP A 141 7.98 0.84 25.76
N PHE A 142 8.16 0.89 24.43
CA PHE A 142 9.24 0.24 23.68
C PHE A 142 10.37 1.22 23.32
N SER A 143 10.41 2.42 23.89
CA SER A 143 11.44 3.43 23.61
C SER A 143 12.79 3.07 24.26
N ALA A 144 12.78 2.29 25.34
CA ALA A 144 13.99 1.90 26.06
C ALA A 144 14.41 0.47 25.70
N PRO A 145 15.73 0.17 25.62
CA PRO A 145 16.21 -1.20 25.48
C PRO A 145 15.73 -2.02 26.70
N LYS A 146 15.11 -3.18 26.46
CA LYS A 146 14.79 -4.12 27.53
C LYS A 146 16.12 -4.55 28.18
N LYS A 147 16.25 -4.27 29.49
CA LYS A 147 17.38 -4.73 30.30
C LYS A 147 17.38 -6.25 30.40
#